data_20665e841dfbf7cf583544aff9e2827d
#
_entry.id   20665e841dfbf7cf583544aff9e2827d
#
_cell.length_a   1.000
_cell.length_b   1.000
_cell.length_c   1.000
_cell.angle_alpha   90.00
_cell.angle_beta   90.00
_cell.angle_gamma   90.00
#
_symmetry.space_group_name_H-M   'P 1'
#
loop_
_entity.id
_entity.type
_entity.pdbx_description
1 polymer ?
#
loop_
_entity_poly.entity_id
_entity_poly.type
_entity_poly.pdbx_seq_one_letter_code
_entity_poly.pdbx_strand_id
1 'polypeptide(L)'
;MKKNIIIVRGGGDIATGTIYKLHQSGYPVLVTEIANPSAIRRQVAFSEAVYEKSYTVEGVTCYFAENLTRAYELLKQRKVALMTE
;
A
#
# COMPACT_ATOMS: atom_id res chain seq x y z
N MET A 1 -0.14 16.02 -6.98
CA MET A 1 0.53 14.70 -6.80
C MET A 1 1.80 14.67 -7.59
N LYS A 2 2.86 14.10 -7.04
CA LYS A 2 4.13 13.94 -7.73
C LYS A 2 4.00 12.88 -8.82
N LYS A 3 4.78 13.03 -9.90
CA LYS A 3 4.60 12.17 -11.09
C LYS A 3 5.20 10.78 -10.96
N ASN A 4 6.29 10.64 -10.20
CA ASN A 4 7.01 9.37 -10.13
C ASN A 4 6.33 8.42 -9.15
N ILE A 5 5.94 7.25 -9.64
CA ILE A 5 5.38 6.20 -8.80
C ILE A 5 6.51 5.56 -8.00
N ILE A 6 6.31 5.46 -6.70
CA ILE A 6 7.26 4.78 -5.81
C ILE A 6 6.73 3.38 -5.57
N ILE A 7 7.54 2.38 -5.86
CA ILE A 7 7.18 0.98 -5.62
C ILE A 7 7.89 0.52 -4.36
N VAL A 8 7.10 0.06 -3.38
CA VAL A 8 7.62 -0.46 -2.11
C VAL A 8 7.31 -1.95 -2.07
N ARG A 9 8.34 -2.76 -1.90
CA ARG A 9 8.18 -4.21 -1.80
C ARG A 9 8.01 -4.59 -0.33
N GLY A 10 6.86 -5.19 -0.02
CA GLY A 10 6.52 -5.56 1.34
C GLY A 10 5.78 -4.45 2.08
N GLY A 11 4.62 -4.78 2.64
CA GLY A 11 3.78 -3.85 3.40
C GLY A 11 3.72 -4.18 4.88
N GLY A 12 4.81 -4.71 5.46
CA GLY A 12 4.89 -5.01 6.88
C GLY A 12 4.92 -3.74 7.73
N ASP A 13 4.99 -3.90 9.03
CA ASP A 13 4.86 -2.76 9.96
C ASP A 13 5.96 -1.71 9.78
N ILE A 14 7.20 -2.10 9.50
CA ILE A 14 8.29 -1.15 9.30
C ILE A 14 8.11 -0.41 7.97
N ALA A 15 7.83 -1.16 6.90
CA ALA A 15 7.63 -0.56 5.57
C ALA A 15 6.40 0.36 5.56
N THR A 16 5.38 0.06 6.35
CA THR A 16 4.17 0.87 6.45
C THR A 16 4.48 2.30 6.88
N GLY A 17 5.42 2.49 7.81
CA GLY A 17 5.85 3.84 8.20
C GLY A 17 6.44 4.63 7.03
N THR A 18 7.25 3.97 6.20
CA THR A 18 7.82 4.58 5.01
C THR A 18 6.74 4.90 3.98
N ILE A 19 5.81 3.97 3.75
CA ILE A 19 4.68 4.17 2.83
C ILE A 19 3.85 5.36 3.27
N TYR A 20 3.55 5.46 4.56
CA TYR A 20 2.78 6.57 5.12
C TYR A 20 3.46 7.91 4.80
N LYS A 21 4.77 8.02 5.07
CA LYS A 21 5.50 9.26 4.83
C LYS A 21 5.54 9.63 3.35
N LEU A 22 5.77 8.67 2.49
CA LEU A 22 5.78 8.91 1.04
C LEU A 22 4.41 9.38 0.55
N HIS A 23 3.35 8.74 1.02
CA HIS A 23 2.00 9.14 0.65
C HIS A 23 1.67 10.55 1.14
N GLN A 24 2.02 10.87 2.38
CA GLN A 24 1.80 12.21 2.93
C GLN A 24 2.60 13.27 2.19
N SER A 25 3.72 12.89 1.60
CA SER A 25 4.56 13.81 0.82
C SER A 25 4.06 13.97 -0.63
N GLY A 26 2.96 13.33 -0.99
CA GLY A 26 2.32 13.48 -2.30
C GLY A 26 2.80 12.51 -3.37
N TYR A 27 3.57 11.48 -3.01
CA TYR A 27 3.98 10.48 -3.98
C TYR A 27 2.90 9.42 -4.18
N PRO A 28 2.67 8.97 -5.42
CA PRO A 28 1.84 7.79 -5.65
C PRO A 28 2.63 6.55 -5.23
N VAL A 29 2.09 5.75 -4.33
CA VAL A 29 2.79 4.60 -3.77
C VAL A 29 2.07 3.31 -4.14
N LEU A 30 2.80 2.41 -4.81
CA LEU A 30 2.33 1.07 -5.12
C LEU A 30 3.14 0.09 -4.26
N VAL A 31 2.43 -0.68 -3.45
CA VAL A 31 3.05 -1.70 -2.60
C VAL A 31 2.89 -3.05 -3.28
N THR A 32 3.98 -3.82 -3.36
CA THR A 32 3.91 -5.20 -3.84
C THR A 32 4.17 -6.13 -2.66
N GLU A 33 3.41 -7.22 -2.60
CA GLU A 33 3.47 -8.14 -1.47
C GLU A 33 3.31 -9.57 -1.94
N ILE A 34 3.72 -10.52 -1.12
CA ILE A 34 3.45 -11.95 -1.38
C ILE A 34 1.98 -12.25 -1.04
N ALA A 35 1.46 -13.38 -1.56
CA ALA A 35 0.05 -13.71 -1.37
C ALA A 35 -0.33 -13.95 0.10
N ASN A 36 0.62 -14.43 0.91
CA ASN A 36 0.40 -14.69 2.33
C ASN A 36 1.43 -13.93 3.17
N PRO A 37 1.32 -12.60 3.25
CA PRO A 37 2.27 -11.83 4.03
C PRO A 37 2.09 -12.06 5.51
N SER A 38 3.19 -11.93 6.27
CA SER A 38 3.12 -11.92 7.72
C SER A 38 3.82 -10.68 8.24
N ALA A 39 3.30 -10.13 9.31
CA ALA A 39 3.89 -8.98 9.98
C ALA A 39 3.84 -9.20 11.48
N ILE A 40 4.88 -8.75 12.18
CA ILE A 40 4.95 -8.90 13.63
C ILE A 40 3.81 -8.14 14.30
N ARG A 41 3.51 -6.93 13.80
CA ARG A 41 2.44 -6.10 14.33
C ARG A 41 1.41 -5.85 13.24
N ARG A 42 0.51 -6.80 13.07
CA ARG A 42 -0.46 -6.80 11.97
C ARG A 42 -1.39 -5.60 11.98
N GLN A 43 -1.77 -5.11 13.18
CA GLN A 43 -2.68 -3.96 13.29
C GLN A 43 -2.11 -2.68 12.69
N VAL A 44 -0.80 -2.58 12.51
CA VAL A 44 -0.16 -1.39 11.96
C VAL A 44 0.55 -1.68 10.64
N ALA A 45 0.15 -2.72 9.93
CA ALA A 45 0.80 -3.13 8.69
C ALA A 45 -0.18 -3.08 7.51
N PHE A 46 0.18 -2.32 6.45
CA PHE A 46 -0.62 -2.25 5.23
C PHE A 46 -0.74 -3.61 4.53
N SER A 47 0.19 -4.55 4.80
CA SER A 47 0.12 -5.89 4.22
C SER A 47 -1.19 -6.60 4.57
N GLU A 48 -1.89 -6.18 5.62
CA GLU A 48 -3.21 -6.74 5.94
C GLU A 48 -4.25 -6.48 4.84
N ALA A 49 -4.00 -5.53 3.93
CA ALA A 49 -4.88 -5.30 2.80
C ALA A 49 -4.99 -6.53 1.88
N VAL A 50 -4.00 -7.43 1.90
CA VAL A 50 -4.07 -8.69 1.14
C VAL A 50 -5.26 -9.52 1.62
N TYR A 51 -5.49 -9.56 2.93
CA TYR A 51 -6.58 -10.34 3.53
C TYR A 51 -7.89 -9.58 3.56
N GLU A 52 -7.85 -8.30 3.94
CA GLU A 52 -9.04 -7.49 4.21
C GLU A 52 -9.51 -6.69 2.99
N LYS A 53 -8.77 -6.71 1.88
CA LYS A 53 -9.00 -5.94 0.64
C LYS A 53 -8.76 -4.44 0.79
N SER A 54 -8.83 -3.92 2.00
CA SER A 54 -8.35 -2.58 2.34
C SER A 54 -7.95 -2.58 3.80
N TYR A 55 -7.02 -1.71 4.15
CA TYR A 55 -6.59 -1.62 5.55
C TYR A 55 -6.10 -0.20 5.83
N THR A 56 -6.51 0.34 6.97
CA THR A 56 -6.21 1.72 7.34
C THR A 56 -5.23 1.76 8.50
N VAL A 57 -4.17 2.56 8.35
CA VAL A 57 -3.20 2.82 9.40
C VAL A 57 -3.00 4.34 9.48
N GLU A 58 -3.19 4.91 10.66
CA GLU A 58 -2.99 6.34 10.90
C GLU A 58 -3.77 7.23 9.91
N GLY A 59 -4.99 6.82 9.59
CA GLY A 59 -5.85 7.59 8.69
C GLY A 59 -5.55 7.41 7.21
N VAL A 60 -4.55 6.64 6.84
CA VAL A 60 -4.25 6.32 5.44
C VAL A 60 -4.72 4.91 5.14
N THR A 61 -5.51 4.76 4.08
CA THR A 61 -6.05 3.47 3.69
C THR A 61 -5.29 2.93 2.48
N CYS A 62 -4.83 1.69 2.59
CA CYS A 62 -4.23 0.95 1.50
C CYS A 62 -5.29 0.02 0.91
N TYR A 63 -5.46 0.06 -0.41
CA TYR A 63 -6.47 -0.74 -1.10
C TYR A 63 -5.81 -1.85 -1.90
N PHE A 64 -6.38 -3.04 -1.85
CA PHE A 64 -5.93 -4.16 -2.66
C PHE A 64 -6.31 -3.94 -4.12
N ALA A 65 -5.33 -4.11 -5.02
CA ALA A 65 -5.55 -4.03 -6.46
C ALA A 65 -5.34 -5.42 -7.07
N GLU A 66 -6.29 -5.87 -7.85
CA GLU A 66 -6.24 -7.21 -8.46
C GLU A 66 -5.26 -7.26 -9.63
N ASN A 67 -5.01 -6.12 -10.27
CA ASN A 67 -4.12 -6.03 -11.42
C ASN A 67 -3.57 -4.60 -11.53
N LEU A 68 -2.65 -4.39 -12.49
CA LEU A 68 -2.03 -3.09 -12.68
C LEU A 68 -3.02 -2.00 -13.08
N THR A 69 -4.04 -2.34 -13.87
CA THR A 69 -5.06 -1.37 -14.26
C THR A 69 -5.76 -0.80 -13.03
N ARG A 70 -6.18 -1.68 -12.12
CA ARG A 70 -6.83 -1.25 -10.90
C ARG A 70 -5.89 -0.47 -10.00
N ALA A 71 -4.61 -0.90 -9.94
CA ALA A 71 -3.60 -0.19 -9.14
C ALA A 71 -3.44 1.25 -9.63
N TYR A 72 -3.32 1.44 -10.95
CA TYR A 72 -3.18 2.78 -11.50
C TYR A 72 -4.42 3.65 -11.26
N GLU A 73 -5.60 3.07 -11.33
CA GLU A 73 -6.83 3.79 -10.99
C GLU A 73 -6.80 4.30 -9.56
N LEU A 74 -6.36 3.45 -8.61
CA LEU A 74 -6.24 3.83 -7.21
C LEU A 74 -5.22 4.94 -7.02
N LEU A 75 -4.07 4.84 -7.69
CA LEU A 75 -3.04 5.87 -7.59
C LEU A 75 -3.51 7.21 -8.14
N LYS A 76 -4.29 7.21 -9.22
CA LYS A 76 -4.88 8.44 -9.76
C LYS A 76 -5.85 9.10 -8.79
N GLN A 77 -6.48 8.31 -7.92
CA GLN A 77 -7.38 8.79 -6.88
C GLN A 77 -6.63 9.18 -5.61
N ARG A 78 -5.31 9.21 -5.63
CA ARG A 78 -4.44 9.52 -4.50
C ARG A 78 -4.59 8.53 -3.35
N LYS A 79 -4.80 7.26 -3.69
CA LYS A 79 -4.88 6.18 -2.71
C LYS A 79 -3.63 5.33 -2.78
N VAL A 80 -3.30 4.69 -1.67
CA VAL A 80 -2.20 3.71 -1.65
C VAL A 80 -2.76 2.41 -2.20
N ALA A 81 -2.05 1.83 -3.17
CA ALA A 81 -2.46 0.56 -3.79
C ALA A 81 -1.49 -0.54 -3.40
N LEU A 82 -2.02 -1.74 -3.21
CA LEU A 82 -1.21 -2.93 -2.91
C LEU A 82 -1.58 -4.04 -3.87
N MET A 83 -0.57 -4.67 -4.46
CA MET A 83 -0.75 -5.82 -5.33
C MET A 83 0.06 -7.00 -4.79
N THR A 84 -0.41 -8.22 -5.06
CA THR A 84 0.39 -9.42 -4.80
C THR A 84 1.27 -9.73 -5.99
N GLU A 85 2.47 -10.18 -5.70
CA GLU A 85 3.40 -10.61 -6.74
C GLU A 85 3.08 -12.01 -7.26
#